data_cbd67c53308814c27d66f2df6f4dc6a4
#
_entry.id   cbd67c53308814c27d66f2df6f4dc6a4
#
_cell.length_a   1.000
_cell.length_b   1.000
_cell.length_c   1.000
_cell.angle_alpha   90.00
_cell.angle_beta   90.00
_cell.angle_gamma   90.00
#
_symmetry.space_group_name_H-M   'P 1'
#
loop_
_entity.id
_entity.type
_entity.pdbx_description
1 polymer ?
#
loop_
_entity_poly.entity_id
_entity_poly.type
_entity_poly.pdbx_seq_one_letter_code
_entity_poly.pdbx_strand_id
1 'polypeptide(L)'
;MKKLLFVTALLAMGTMAMGAAPVQNDTTTADVEVRAEIVDDSLVITDIYGKPLLLNFGPIQKTTDKVWTAQVEYKVSAGIATTGDTELNMALGTPDGKVTLKHVNSALEQHNTLASVVTLDAAQKVMKKGATEVRGKIFGSIAGDLSNKEKGMYREYTTLTATVGQVQP
;
A
#
# COMPACT_ATOMS: atom_id res chain seq x y z
N MET A 1 22.17 -30.85 -13.37
CA MET A 1 21.04 -31.44 -12.64
C MET A 1 20.43 -30.50 -11.60
N LYS A 2 21.19 -29.65 -10.87
CA LYS A 2 20.62 -28.72 -9.86
C LYS A 2 19.70 -27.65 -10.43
N LYS A 3 19.92 -27.19 -11.66
CA LYS A 3 19.09 -26.17 -12.32
C LYS A 3 17.69 -26.66 -12.72
N LEU A 4 17.57 -27.95 -13.02
CA LEU A 4 16.28 -28.53 -13.42
C LEU A 4 15.32 -28.69 -12.23
N LEU A 5 15.87 -29.00 -11.06
CA LEU A 5 15.08 -29.11 -9.82
C LEU A 5 14.50 -27.74 -9.38
N PHE A 6 15.26 -26.67 -9.60
CA PHE A 6 14.81 -25.32 -9.26
C PHE A 6 13.67 -24.84 -10.18
N VAL A 7 13.76 -25.16 -11.47
CA VAL A 7 12.70 -24.83 -12.44
C VAL A 7 11.43 -25.63 -12.14
N THR A 8 11.58 -26.90 -11.73
CA THR A 8 10.43 -27.75 -11.41
C THR A 8 9.75 -27.29 -10.10
N ALA A 9 10.50 -26.82 -9.13
CA ALA A 9 9.95 -26.26 -7.90
C ALA A 9 9.20 -24.93 -8.16
N LEU A 10 9.77 -24.09 -9.03
CA LEU A 10 9.11 -22.84 -9.44
C LEU A 10 7.84 -23.09 -10.26
N LEU A 11 7.85 -24.10 -11.12
CA LEU A 11 6.65 -24.51 -11.86
C LEU A 11 5.58 -25.11 -10.91
N ALA A 12 6.01 -25.85 -9.87
CA ALA A 12 5.06 -26.38 -8.90
C ALA A 12 4.40 -25.29 -8.05
N MET A 13 5.15 -24.25 -7.68
CA MET A 13 4.58 -23.08 -7.02
C MET A 13 3.68 -22.27 -7.97
N GLY A 14 4.09 -22.12 -9.23
CA GLY A 14 3.28 -21.44 -10.24
C GLY A 14 1.97 -22.14 -10.57
N THR A 15 1.93 -23.46 -10.48
CA THR A 15 0.70 -24.23 -10.74
C THR A 15 -0.28 -24.23 -9.56
N MET A 16 0.17 -23.99 -8.34
CA MET A 16 -0.76 -23.80 -7.20
C MET A 16 -1.43 -22.43 -7.23
N ALA A 17 -0.74 -21.41 -7.76
CA ALA A 17 -1.33 -20.07 -7.92
C ALA A 17 -2.31 -19.99 -9.11
N MET A 18 -2.25 -20.93 -10.06
CA MET A 18 -3.06 -20.87 -11.28
C MET A 18 -4.49 -21.43 -11.14
N GLY A 19 -4.88 -21.90 -9.97
CA GLY A 19 -6.18 -22.55 -9.77
C GLY A 19 -7.16 -21.83 -8.87
N ALA A 20 -6.72 -20.85 -8.12
CA ALA A 20 -7.60 -20.18 -7.17
C ALA A 20 -8.10 -18.86 -7.77
N ALA A 21 -9.39 -18.79 -8.05
CA ALA A 21 -10.10 -17.52 -7.97
C ALA A 21 -9.70 -16.85 -6.64
N PRO A 22 -9.62 -15.50 -6.55
CA PRO A 22 -9.33 -14.86 -5.26
C PRO A 22 -10.19 -15.54 -4.20
N VAL A 23 -9.51 -16.25 -3.29
CA VAL A 23 -10.20 -17.04 -2.28
C VAL A 23 -10.85 -16.06 -1.32
N GLN A 24 -12.06 -16.35 -0.90
CA GLN A 24 -12.69 -15.61 0.19
C GLN A 24 -11.73 -15.55 1.38
N ASN A 25 -11.36 -14.36 1.80
CA ASN A 25 -10.40 -14.03 2.86
C ASN A 25 -8.93 -13.83 2.42
N ASP A 26 -8.63 -13.78 1.13
CA ASP A 26 -7.30 -13.36 0.69
C ASP A 26 -7.00 -11.96 1.23
N THR A 27 -5.88 -11.84 1.92
CA THR A 27 -5.43 -10.56 2.47
C THR A 27 -4.04 -10.23 1.94
N THR A 28 -3.88 -9.06 1.40
CA THR A 28 -2.60 -8.57 0.88
C THR A 28 -2.26 -7.23 1.50
N THR A 29 -1.02 -7.04 1.87
CA THR A 29 -0.54 -5.83 2.53
C THR A 29 0.63 -5.24 1.79
N ALA A 30 0.68 -3.92 1.66
CA ALA A 30 1.80 -3.20 1.08
C ALA A 30 2.23 -2.04 1.96
N ASP A 31 3.52 -1.93 2.18
CA ASP A 31 4.11 -0.77 2.85
C ASP A 31 4.19 0.41 1.89
N VAL A 32 3.82 1.60 2.38
CA VAL A 32 3.69 2.80 1.53
C VAL A 32 5.05 3.33 1.07
N GLU A 33 6.15 2.87 1.60
CA GLU A 33 7.47 3.38 1.22
C GLU A 33 8.38 2.36 0.54
N VAL A 34 8.29 1.06 0.82
CA VAL A 34 9.38 0.15 0.48
C VAL A 34 8.98 -1.16 -0.19
N ARG A 35 7.89 -1.82 0.19
CA ARG A 35 7.63 -3.19 -0.29
C ARG A 35 6.15 -3.53 -0.31
N ALA A 36 5.76 -4.26 -1.32
CA ALA A 36 4.60 -5.11 -1.23
C ALA A 36 4.97 -6.35 -0.42
N GLU A 37 4.29 -6.58 0.67
CA GLU A 37 4.38 -7.83 1.40
C GLU A 37 3.19 -8.69 0.98
N ILE A 38 3.49 -9.80 0.33
CA ILE A 38 2.47 -10.76 -0.10
C ILE A 38 2.13 -11.59 1.14
N VAL A 39 0.94 -11.39 1.67
CA VAL A 39 0.38 -12.22 2.75
C VAL A 39 -0.40 -13.39 2.16
N ASP A 40 -0.82 -13.25 0.91
CA ASP A 40 -1.51 -14.26 0.12
C ASP A 40 -1.03 -14.20 -1.33
N ASP A 41 -0.74 -15.33 -1.94
CA ASP A 41 -0.12 -15.46 -3.27
C ASP A 41 -1.00 -14.96 -4.42
N SER A 42 -2.27 -14.68 -4.17
CA SER A 42 -3.22 -14.31 -5.23
C SER A 42 -3.40 -12.82 -5.44
N LEU A 43 -3.09 -11.98 -4.44
CA LEU A 43 -3.19 -10.52 -4.55
C LEU A 43 -1.86 -9.83 -4.30
N VAL A 44 -1.56 -8.82 -5.12
CA VAL A 44 -0.37 -7.98 -4.98
C VAL A 44 -0.76 -6.51 -5.03
N ILE A 45 -0.28 -5.71 -4.08
CA ILE A 45 -0.45 -4.26 -4.08
C ILE A 45 0.86 -3.59 -4.46
N THR A 46 0.80 -2.73 -5.49
CA THR A 46 1.94 -1.94 -5.96
C THR A 46 1.47 -0.55 -6.38
N ASP A 47 2.39 0.32 -6.75
CA ASP A 47 2.05 1.47 -7.56
C ASP A 47 1.60 1.02 -8.96
N ILE A 48 1.12 1.95 -9.77
CA ILE A 48 0.63 1.62 -11.13
C ILE A 48 1.73 1.09 -12.07
N TYR A 49 3.00 1.26 -11.72
CA TYR A 49 4.16 0.79 -12.46
C TYR A 49 4.74 -0.52 -11.91
N GLY A 50 4.12 -1.12 -10.90
CA GLY A 50 4.59 -2.36 -10.26
C GLY A 50 5.71 -2.16 -9.24
N LYS A 51 5.92 -0.93 -8.75
CA LYS A 51 6.92 -0.60 -7.74
C LYS A 51 6.29 -0.53 -6.33
N PRO A 52 7.11 -0.59 -5.28
CA PRO A 52 6.63 -0.30 -3.92
C PRO A 52 5.95 1.07 -3.82
N LEU A 53 4.93 1.16 -2.98
CA LEU A 53 4.19 2.40 -2.78
C LEU A 53 5.05 3.43 -2.03
N LEU A 54 5.08 4.65 -2.54
CA LEU A 54 5.75 5.78 -1.91
C LEU A 54 4.86 7.01 -1.94
N LEU A 55 4.37 7.43 -0.80
CA LEU A 55 3.67 8.70 -0.63
C LEU A 55 4.70 9.80 -0.31
N ASN A 56 5.10 10.56 -1.31
CA ASN A 56 6.16 11.55 -1.21
C ASN A 56 5.60 12.98 -1.25
N PHE A 57 5.79 13.72 -0.17
CA PHE A 57 5.41 15.14 -0.08
C PHE A 57 6.40 16.07 -0.78
N GLY A 58 7.57 15.57 -1.20
CA GLY A 58 8.63 16.40 -1.75
C GLY A 58 9.26 17.35 -0.72
N PRO A 59 9.98 18.38 -1.18
CA PRO A 59 10.56 19.39 -0.32
C PRO A 59 9.49 20.25 0.35
N ILE A 60 9.48 20.28 1.67
CA ILE A 60 8.57 21.08 2.50
C ILE A 60 9.31 22.28 3.04
N GLN A 61 8.72 23.47 2.91
CA GLN A 61 9.28 24.71 3.45
C GLN A 61 8.89 24.89 4.92
N LYS A 62 9.80 25.43 5.72
CA LYS A 62 9.53 25.81 7.13
C LYS A 62 8.63 27.06 7.14
N THR A 63 7.33 26.83 7.29
CA THR A 63 6.32 27.91 7.38
C THR A 63 5.29 27.61 8.44
N THR A 64 4.51 28.59 8.84
CA THR A 64 3.53 28.47 9.92
C THR A 64 2.16 27.98 9.48
N ASP A 65 1.70 28.29 8.26
CA ASP A 65 0.28 28.15 7.90
C ASP A 65 0.05 27.53 6.52
N LYS A 66 0.83 26.52 6.16
CA LYS A 66 0.62 25.79 4.89
C LYS A 66 0.17 24.36 5.12
N VAL A 67 -0.60 23.86 4.18
CA VAL A 67 -0.90 22.44 4.03
C VAL A 67 -0.15 21.91 2.81
N TRP A 68 0.63 20.86 3.02
CA TRP A 68 1.27 20.12 1.94
C TRP A 68 0.47 18.85 1.68
N THR A 69 0.25 18.54 0.42
CA THR A 69 -0.49 17.36 0.01
C THR A 69 0.37 16.50 -0.90
N ALA A 70 0.17 15.21 -0.81
CA ALA A 70 0.74 14.22 -1.71
C ALA A 70 -0.32 13.21 -2.10
N GLN A 71 -0.12 12.53 -3.22
CA GLN A 71 -0.92 11.39 -3.60
C GLN A 71 -0.06 10.34 -4.28
N VAL A 72 -0.46 9.09 -4.14
CA VAL A 72 0.08 7.97 -4.89
C VAL A 72 -1.07 7.11 -5.40
N GLU A 73 -0.97 6.68 -6.66
CA GLU A 73 -1.90 5.72 -7.23
C GLU A 73 -1.39 4.31 -6.97
N TYR A 74 -2.28 3.44 -6.53
CA TYR A 74 -1.99 2.03 -6.35
C TYR A 74 -2.85 1.16 -7.25
N LYS A 75 -2.41 -0.06 -7.47
CA LYS A 75 -3.21 -1.14 -8.03
C LYS A 75 -3.15 -2.37 -7.14
N VAL A 76 -4.26 -3.05 -7.04
CA VAL A 76 -4.35 -4.40 -6.51
C VAL A 76 -4.49 -5.31 -7.72
N SER A 77 -3.55 -6.23 -7.88
CA SER A 77 -3.51 -7.16 -9.01
C SER A 77 -3.76 -8.58 -8.52
N ALA A 78 -4.61 -9.32 -9.21
CA ALA A 78 -4.79 -10.76 -9.04
C ALA A 78 -3.95 -11.51 -10.07
N GLY A 79 -3.40 -12.66 -9.71
CA GLY A 79 -2.62 -13.50 -10.62
C GLY A 79 -3.44 -14.06 -11.77
N ILE A 80 -4.75 -14.17 -11.60
CA ILE A 80 -5.71 -14.63 -12.62
C ILE A 80 -6.92 -13.70 -12.69
N ALA A 81 -7.58 -13.71 -13.84
CA ALA A 81 -8.82 -12.94 -14.02
C ALA A 81 -9.94 -13.46 -13.11
N THR A 82 -10.68 -12.54 -12.51
CA THR A 82 -11.80 -12.88 -11.62
C THR A 82 -12.93 -13.57 -12.39
N THR A 83 -13.52 -14.59 -11.81
CA THR A 83 -14.65 -15.35 -12.39
C THR A 83 -16.00 -14.66 -12.15
N GLY A 84 -16.04 -13.72 -11.20
CA GLY A 84 -17.18 -12.88 -10.85
C GLY A 84 -16.73 -11.52 -10.38
N ASP A 85 -17.65 -10.61 -10.09
CA ASP A 85 -17.34 -9.36 -9.42
C ASP A 85 -16.82 -9.68 -8.00
N THR A 86 -15.64 -9.16 -7.68
CA THR A 86 -14.97 -9.41 -6.41
C THR A 86 -14.85 -8.11 -5.63
N GLU A 87 -15.44 -8.05 -4.46
CA GLU A 87 -15.31 -6.91 -3.57
C GLU A 87 -13.99 -6.99 -2.79
N LEU A 88 -13.29 -5.88 -2.72
CA LEU A 88 -12.07 -5.71 -1.95
C LEU A 88 -12.27 -4.64 -0.88
N ASN A 89 -12.08 -5.01 0.38
CA ASN A 89 -12.06 -4.08 1.49
C ASN A 89 -10.64 -3.56 1.69
N MET A 90 -10.48 -2.25 1.55
CA MET A 90 -9.19 -1.57 1.64
C MET A 90 -9.06 -0.91 3.01
N ALA A 91 -7.94 -1.12 3.68
CA ALA A 91 -7.68 -0.52 4.98
C ALA A 91 -6.23 -0.03 5.11
N LEU A 92 -6.04 1.09 5.83
CA LEU A 92 -4.72 1.52 6.28
C LEU A 92 -4.42 0.90 7.65
N GLY A 93 -3.14 0.60 7.90
CA GLY A 93 -2.67 0.10 9.19
C GLY A 93 -2.88 1.08 10.36
N THR A 94 -3.12 2.36 10.04
CA THR A 94 -3.55 3.39 10.97
C THR A 94 -5.02 3.73 10.71
N PRO A 95 -5.98 3.17 11.47
CA PRO A 95 -7.42 3.31 11.18
C PRO A 95 -7.93 4.75 11.17
N ASP A 96 -7.31 5.63 11.95
CA ASP A 96 -7.62 7.07 11.98
C ASP A 96 -6.84 7.88 10.93
N GLY A 97 -6.02 7.20 10.11
CA GLY A 97 -5.18 7.81 9.08
C GLY A 97 -4.01 8.63 9.59
N LYS A 98 -3.79 8.71 10.91
CA LYS A 98 -2.71 9.53 11.46
C LYS A 98 -1.38 8.80 11.42
N VAL A 99 -0.42 9.37 10.72
CA VAL A 99 0.96 8.88 10.63
C VAL A 99 1.91 9.96 11.13
N THR A 100 2.69 9.65 12.13
CA THR A 100 3.68 10.58 12.69
C THR A 100 5.03 10.33 12.04
N LEU A 101 5.39 11.16 11.07
CA LEU A 101 6.70 11.09 10.42
C LEU A 101 7.78 11.52 11.41
N LYS A 102 8.84 10.75 11.51
CA LYS A 102 9.98 10.97 12.40
C LYS A 102 11.21 11.40 11.61
N HIS A 103 12.01 12.25 12.22
CA HIS A 103 13.28 12.65 11.61
C HIS A 103 14.21 11.42 11.49
N VAL A 104 14.87 11.25 10.34
CA VAL A 104 15.73 10.08 10.08
C VAL A 104 16.99 10.04 10.95
N ASN A 105 17.42 11.17 11.49
CA ASN A 105 18.48 11.22 12.49
C ASN A 105 17.88 10.84 13.86
N SER A 106 18.31 9.71 14.42
CA SER A 106 17.81 9.17 15.69
C SER A 106 17.98 10.12 16.87
N ALA A 107 19.00 10.98 16.88
CA ALA A 107 19.20 11.98 17.93
C ALA A 107 18.12 13.08 17.93
N LEU A 108 17.40 13.25 16.81
CA LEU A 108 16.36 14.25 16.62
C LEU A 108 14.95 13.64 16.61
N GLU A 109 14.85 12.33 16.49
CA GLU A 109 13.60 11.60 16.26
C GLU A 109 12.52 11.91 17.31
N GLN A 110 12.89 11.98 18.58
CA GLN A 110 11.94 12.15 19.69
C GLN A 110 11.26 13.53 19.70
N HIS A 111 11.92 14.55 19.20
CA HIS A 111 11.47 15.95 19.30
C HIS A 111 11.07 16.54 17.93
N ASN A 112 11.54 15.91 16.86
CA ASN A 112 11.26 16.37 15.49
C ASN A 112 10.38 15.38 14.76
N THR A 113 9.09 15.57 14.91
CA THR A 113 8.05 14.79 14.23
C THR A 113 7.15 15.68 13.41
N LEU A 114 6.57 15.15 12.33
CA LEU A 114 5.53 15.79 11.53
C LEU A 114 4.27 14.96 11.58
N ALA A 115 3.17 15.55 11.99
CA ALA A 115 1.88 14.91 11.92
C ALA A 115 1.38 14.90 10.48
N SER A 116 1.07 13.74 9.96
CA SER A 116 0.43 13.58 8.65
C SER A 116 -0.89 12.85 8.79
N VAL A 117 -1.81 13.13 7.89
CA VAL A 117 -3.07 12.38 7.74
C VAL A 117 -3.03 11.70 6.39
N VAL A 118 -3.25 10.39 6.39
CA VAL A 118 -3.26 9.54 5.19
C VAL A 118 -4.66 8.97 5.02
N THR A 119 -5.22 9.06 3.83
CA THR A 119 -6.57 8.56 3.54
C THR A 119 -6.61 7.81 2.22
N LEU A 120 -7.59 6.94 2.08
CA LEU A 120 -7.89 6.24 0.83
C LEU A 120 -8.99 7.00 0.06
N ASP A 121 -8.98 6.87 -1.25
CA ASP A 121 -10.08 7.35 -2.11
C ASP A 121 -11.39 6.57 -1.85
N ALA A 122 -11.29 5.30 -1.49
CA ALA A 122 -12.42 4.47 -1.09
C ALA A 122 -11.97 3.32 -0.18
N ALA A 123 -12.79 2.99 0.82
CA ALA A 123 -12.59 1.83 1.68
C ALA A 123 -13.00 0.51 1.00
N GLN A 124 -13.75 0.59 -0.09
CA GLN A 124 -14.17 -0.57 -0.88
C GLN A 124 -13.88 -0.36 -2.35
N LYS A 125 -13.43 -1.41 -3.01
CA LYS A 125 -13.20 -1.47 -4.45
C LYS A 125 -13.86 -2.72 -5.01
N VAL A 126 -14.27 -2.69 -6.28
CA VAL A 126 -14.82 -3.87 -6.95
C VAL A 126 -13.95 -4.19 -8.15
N MET A 127 -13.30 -5.36 -8.08
CA MET A 127 -12.64 -5.95 -9.24
C MET A 127 -13.70 -6.66 -10.08
N LYS A 128 -13.95 -6.15 -11.26
CA LYS A 128 -15.01 -6.65 -12.14
C LYS A 128 -14.67 -8.02 -12.71
N LYS A 129 -15.69 -8.82 -13.00
CA LYS A 129 -15.54 -10.11 -13.69
C LYS A 129 -14.65 -9.97 -14.93
N GLY A 130 -13.63 -10.83 -15.02
CA GLY A 130 -12.65 -10.82 -16.08
C GLY A 130 -11.52 -9.82 -15.90
N ALA A 131 -11.54 -8.98 -14.86
CA ALA A 131 -10.44 -8.09 -14.54
C ALA A 131 -9.32 -8.83 -13.79
N THR A 132 -8.09 -8.34 -13.97
CA THR A 132 -6.91 -8.78 -13.22
C THR A 132 -6.38 -7.70 -12.31
N GLU A 133 -6.95 -6.49 -12.35
CA GLU A 133 -6.53 -5.41 -11.48
C GLU A 133 -7.69 -4.46 -11.14
N VAL A 134 -7.55 -3.78 -10.01
CA VAL A 134 -8.33 -2.61 -9.63
C VAL A 134 -7.39 -1.53 -9.10
N ARG A 135 -7.73 -0.27 -9.33
CA ARG A 135 -6.89 0.88 -8.96
C ARG A 135 -7.55 1.76 -7.92
N GLY A 136 -6.72 2.43 -7.15
CA GLY A 136 -7.14 3.43 -6.20
C GLY A 136 -6.06 4.47 -5.94
N LYS A 137 -6.34 5.36 -4.98
CA LYS A 137 -5.43 6.43 -4.59
C LYS A 137 -5.29 6.50 -3.08
N ILE A 138 -4.07 6.79 -2.65
CA ILE A 138 -3.76 7.21 -1.29
C ILE A 138 -3.47 8.70 -1.34
N PHE A 139 -4.11 9.45 -0.46
CA PHE A 139 -3.86 10.87 -0.27
C PHE A 139 -3.16 11.08 1.06
N GLY A 140 -2.25 12.02 1.10
CA GLY A 140 -1.62 12.47 2.33
C GLY A 140 -1.67 13.97 2.48
N SER A 141 -1.73 14.43 3.71
CA SER A 141 -1.59 15.84 4.03
C SER A 141 -0.72 16.02 5.28
N ILE A 142 0.09 17.06 5.27
CA ILE A 142 0.82 17.57 6.44
C ILE A 142 0.38 19.00 6.64
N ALA A 143 -0.05 19.33 7.85
CA ALA A 143 -0.49 20.67 8.22
C ALA A 143 0.11 21.06 9.56
N GLY A 144 0.14 22.36 9.83
CA GLY A 144 0.59 22.94 11.08
C GLY A 144 1.85 23.78 10.98
N ASP A 145 2.33 24.23 12.13
CA ASP A 145 3.53 25.04 12.23
C ASP A 145 4.79 24.19 12.11
N LEU A 146 5.52 24.37 11.04
CA LEU A 146 6.78 23.69 10.75
C LEU A 146 8.01 24.59 10.98
N SER A 147 7.83 25.83 11.45
CA SER A 147 8.92 26.79 11.63
C SER A 147 10.01 26.32 12.59
N ASN A 148 9.63 25.53 13.59
CA ASN A 148 10.51 25.00 14.63
C ASN A 148 11.07 23.61 14.33
N LYS A 149 10.75 23.03 13.16
CA LYS A 149 11.22 21.70 12.80
C LYS A 149 12.64 21.73 12.25
N GLU A 150 13.44 20.73 12.62
CA GLU A 150 14.79 20.61 12.08
C GLU A 150 14.78 20.31 10.58
N LYS A 151 15.83 20.75 9.89
CA LYS A 151 16.01 20.41 8.48
C LYS A 151 16.42 18.96 8.35
N GLY A 152 15.87 18.27 7.38
CA GLY A 152 16.22 16.88 7.10
C GLY A 152 15.06 16.11 6.51
N MET A 153 15.28 14.81 6.39
CA MET A 153 14.27 13.88 5.92
C MET A 153 13.45 13.39 7.11
N TYR A 154 12.14 13.33 6.90
CA TYR A 154 11.18 12.74 7.83
C TYR A 154 10.50 11.57 7.13
N ARG A 155 10.37 10.45 7.82
CA ARG A 155 9.70 9.27 7.28
C ARG A 155 9.01 8.46 8.36
N GLU A 156 8.02 7.72 7.97
CA GLU A 156 7.37 6.66 8.75
C GLU A 156 6.68 5.71 7.77
N TYR A 157 6.31 4.55 8.25
CA TYR A 157 5.66 3.51 7.47
C TYR A 157 4.23 3.32 7.95
N THR A 158 3.34 3.09 7.01
CA THR A 158 2.01 2.52 7.28
C THR A 158 1.75 1.43 6.24
N THR A 159 0.78 0.60 6.51
CA THR A 159 0.43 -0.51 5.60
C THR A 159 -0.87 -0.20 4.88
N LEU A 160 -0.98 -0.65 3.64
CA LEU A 160 -2.23 -0.76 2.90
C LEU A 160 -2.59 -2.24 2.80
N THR A 161 -3.77 -2.59 3.28
CA THR A 161 -4.29 -3.96 3.25
C THR A 161 -5.49 -4.04 2.32
N ALA A 162 -5.50 -5.04 1.46
CA ALA A 162 -6.66 -5.41 0.67
C ALA A 162 -7.16 -6.79 1.12
N THR A 163 -8.42 -6.89 1.48
CA THR A 163 -9.06 -8.14 1.88
C THR A 163 -10.25 -8.42 0.97
N VAL A 164 -10.32 -9.63 0.44
CA VAL A 164 -11.47 -10.07 -0.36
C VAL A 164 -12.70 -10.16 0.53
N GLY A 165 -13.72 -9.39 0.21
CA GLY A 165 -15.01 -9.47 0.86
C GLY A 165 -15.76 -10.74 0.47
N GLN A 166 -16.53 -11.29 1.41
CA GLN A 166 -17.46 -12.37 1.07
C GLN A 166 -18.61 -11.79 0.26
N VAL A 167 -18.77 -12.25 -0.96
CA VAL A 167 -20.05 -12.03 -1.67
C VAL A 167 -21.09 -12.85 -0.90
N GLN A 168 -21.94 -12.17 -0.16
CA GLN A 168 -23.12 -12.86 0.40
C GLN A 168 -23.96 -13.36 -0.78
N PRO A 169 -24.38 -14.64 -0.76
CA PRO A 169 -25.20 -15.24 -1.81
C PRO A 169 -26.58 -14.58 -1.90
#